data_71e8c483158de8e2374774df10516919
#
_entry.id   71e8c483158de8e2374774df10516919
#
_cell.length_a   1.000
_cell.length_b   1.000
_cell.length_c   1.000
_cell.angle_alpha   90.00
_cell.angle_beta   90.00
_cell.angle_gamma   90.00
#
_symmetry.space_group_name_H-M   'P 1'
#
loop_
_entity.id
_entity.type
_entity.pdbx_description
1 polymer ?
#
loop_
_entity_poly.entity_id
_entity_poly.type
_entity_poly.pdbx_seq_one_letter_code
_entity_poly.pdbx_strand_id
1 'polypeptide(L)'
;RIEYELSAEEDEHDRYRLAWGRVVGEITDRERMTAMQVLCTVLCGNNQSVLTREMLAAGLGEAVSMMVWDGCAQPFVKLEVRNISEENIVPAGEKLRAVLERVAGEGLDRQELEAAMANLEFQMRERDFGYYPQGLGLSFSVLDSWLRGGEPDAMLEVGRLFDILRARMDEGWFEE
;
A
#
# COMPACT_ATOMS: atom_id res chain seq x y z
N ARG A 1 -15.45 16.83 -4.29
CA ARG A 1 -15.31 16.42 -5.71
C ARG A 1 -14.18 17.23 -6.33
N ILE A 2 -13.29 16.57 -7.05
CA ILE A 2 -12.17 17.18 -7.80
C ILE A 2 -12.35 16.78 -9.26
N GLU A 3 -12.22 17.72 -10.18
CA GLU A 3 -12.27 17.48 -11.61
C GLU A 3 -10.84 17.29 -12.14
N TYR A 4 -10.68 16.44 -13.14
CA TYR A 4 -9.41 16.24 -13.82
C TYR A 4 -9.63 16.17 -15.35
N GLU A 5 -8.62 16.54 -16.10
CA GLU A 5 -8.68 16.55 -17.56
C GLU A 5 -8.59 15.14 -18.12
N LEU A 6 -9.41 14.85 -19.11
CA LEU A 6 -9.31 13.68 -19.98
C LEU A 6 -8.74 14.11 -21.34
N SER A 7 -8.07 13.19 -22.04
CA SER A 7 -7.68 13.44 -23.40
C SER A 7 -8.92 13.55 -24.30
N ALA A 8 -8.84 14.33 -25.39
CA ALA A 8 -9.98 14.53 -26.30
C ALA A 8 -10.46 13.26 -27.01
N GLU A 9 -9.67 12.18 -26.94
CA GLU A 9 -9.96 10.88 -27.53
C GLU A 9 -10.57 9.88 -26.50
N GLU A 10 -10.58 10.23 -25.20
CA GLU A 10 -11.13 9.39 -24.15
C GLU A 10 -12.62 9.64 -23.97
N ASP A 11 -13.39 8.57 -23.88
CA ASP A 11 -14.81 8.62 -23.52
C ASP A 11 -14.93 9.07 -22.06
N GLU A 12 -15.81 10.02 -21.78
CA GLU A 12 -16.08 10.50 -20.42
C GLU A 12 -16.88 9.48 -19.58
N HIS A 13 -17.48 8.47 -20.22
CA HIS A 13 -18.29 7.46 -19.54
C HIS A 13 -17.39 6.58 -18.65
N ASP A 14 -17.83 6.34 -17.41
CA ASP A 14 -17.16 5.49 -16.42
C ASP A 14 -15.72 5.92 -16.08
N ARG A 15 -15.44 7.24 -16.06
CA ARG A 15 -14.11 7.78 -15.74
C ARG A 15 -13.98 8.35 -14.32
N TYR A 16 -14.97 8.09 -13.47
CA TYR A 16 -14.88 8.52 -12.09
C TYR A 16 -13.82 7.71 -11.33
N ARG A 17 -13.26 8.38 -10.32
CA ARG A 17 -12.30 7.79 -9.38
C ARG A 17 -12.78 7.99 -7.96
N LEU A 18 -12.76 6.94 -7.18
CA LEU A 18 -12.98 7.00 -5.74
C LEU A 18 -11.63 6.81 -5.07
N ALA A 19 -11.22 7.77 -4.24
CA ALA A 19 -9.98 7.66 -3.49
C ALA A 19 -10.22 7.93 -2.00
N TRP A 20 -9.64 7.08 -1.15
CA TRP A 20 -9.53 7.27 0.29
C TRP A 20 -8.08 7.45 0.67
N GLY A 21 -7.82 8.40 1.56
CA GLY A 21 -6.51 8.61 2.16
C GLY A 21 -6.61 8.61 3.68
N ARG A 22 -5.67 7.95 4.34
CA ARG A 22 -5.56 7.95 5.80
C ARG A 22 -4.10 8.03 6.21
N VAL A 23 -3.79 8.98 7.09
CA VAL A 23 -2.49 9.05 7.77
C VAL A 23 -2.33 7.80 8.63
N VAL A 24 -1.19 7.12 8.50
CA VAL A 24 -0.94 5.83 9.14
C VAL A 24 0.15 5.87 10.22
N GLY A 25 0.79 7.02 10.42
CA GLY A 25 1.81 7.18 11.46
C GLY A 25 2.82 8.26 11.08
N GLU A 26 4.03 8.12 11.59
CA GLU A 26 5.18 8.97 11.28
C GLU A 26 6.20 8.18 10.44
N ILE A 27 6.96 8.87 9.61
CA ILE A 27 7.96 8.25 8.72
C ILE A 27 9.04 7.48 9.49
N THR A 28 9.30 7.87 10.75
CA THR A 28 10.26 7.22 11.62
C THR A 28 9.79 5.87 12.17
N ASP A 29 8.48 5.60 12.14
CA ASP A 29 7.91 4.29 12.52
C ASP A 29 8.03 3.30 11.35
N ARG A 30 9.24 2.77 11.15
CA ARG A 30 9.56 1.87 10.04
C ARG A 30 8.81 0.54 10.08
N GLU A 31 8.60 0.00 11.27
CA GLU A 31 7.85 -1.26 11.43
C GLU A 31 6.45 -1.08 10.84
N ARG A 32 5.77 -0.03 11.27
CA ARG A 32 4.42 0.28 10.79
C ARG A 32 4.37 0.60 9.30
N MET A 33 5.33 1.40 8.80
CA MET A 33 5.38 1.74 7.37
C MET A 33 5.59 0.51 6.51
N THR A 34 6.52 -0.37 6.90
CA THR A 34 6.79 -1.61 6.16
C THR A 34 5.61 -2.58 6.25
N ALA A 35 4.98 -2.72 7.42
CA ALA A 35 3.76 -3.50 7.57
C ALA A 35 2.62 -3.00 6.67
N MET A 36 2.44 -1.69 6.57
CA MET A 36 1.45 -1.10 5.66
C MET A 36 1.76 -1.39 4.19
N GLN A 37 3.03 -1.43 3.78
CA GLN A 37 3.43 -1.85 2.42
C GLN A 37 3.08 -3.32 2.16
N VAL A 38 3.34 -4.19 3.14
CA VAL A 38 2.92 -5.61 3.08
C VAL A 38 1.40 -5.72 2.93
N LEU A 39 0.63 -5.02 3.78
CA LEU A 39 -0.84 -5.00 3.70
C LEU A 39 -1.34 -4.49 2.35
N CYS A 40 -0.76 -3.45 1.79
CA CYS A 40 -1.11 -2.97 0.46
C CYS A 40 -0.92 -4.07 -0.61
N THR A 41 0.15 -4.86 -0.49
CA THR A 41 0.43 -5.96 -1.41
C THR A 41 -0.58 -7.10 -1.25
N VAL A 42 -0.89 -7.51 -0.03
CA VAL A 42 -1.86 -8.58 0.24
C VAL A 42 -3.27 -8.18 -0.21
N LEU A 43 -3.69 -6.95 0.09
CA LEU A 43 -5.04 -6.48 -0.20
C LEU A 43 -5.28 -6.12 -1.67
N CYS A 44 -4.26 -5.59 -2.37
CA CYS A 44 -4.40 -5.03 -3.73
C CYS A 44 -3.23 -5.33 -4.67
N GLY A 45 -2.28 -6.21 -4.31
CA GLY A 45 -1.05 -6.42 -5.09
C GLY A 45 -1.25 -7.07 -6.46
N ASN A 46 -2.35 -7.78 -6.66
CA ASN A 46 -2.70 -8.42 -7.93
C ASN A 46 -4.22 -8.65 -8.05
N ASN A 47 -4.67 -9.19 -9.19
CA ASN A 47 -6.10 -9.42 -9.45
C ASN A 47 -6.74 -10.50 -8.56
N GLN A 48 -5.97 -11.32 -7.87
CA GLN A 48 -6.46 -12.33 -6.92
C GLN A 48 -6.53 -11.79 -5.50
N SER A 49 -5.84 -10.69 -5.22
CA SER A 49 -5.90 -10.00 -3.93
C SER A 49 -7.34 -9.63 -3.56
N VAL A 50 -7.68 -9.77 -2.29
CA VAL A 50 -9.07 -9.79 -1.82
C VAL A 50 -9.87 -8.55 -2.23
N LEU A 51 -9.34 -7.34 -2.06
CA LEU A 51 -10.04 -6.12 -2.46
C LEU A 51 -10.21 -6.03 -3.97
N THR A 52 -9.14 -6.27 -4.73
CA THR A 52 -9.18 -6.20 -6.18
C THR A 52 -10.19 -7.19 -6.75
N ARG A 53 -10.10 -8.46 -6.33
CA ARG A 53 -11.00 -9.53 -6.79
C ARG A 53 -12.47 -9.21 -6.52
N GLU A 54 -12.81 -8.78 -5.31
CA GLU A 54 -14.19 -8.53 -4.94
C GLU A 54 -14.78 -7.28 -5.61
N MET A 55 -13.97 -6.25 -5.81
CA MET A 55 -14.41 -5.04 -6.53
C MET A 55 -14.64 -5.32 -8.00
N LEU A 56 -13.71 -6.03 -8.66
CA LEU A 56 -13.85 -6.41 -10.07
C LEU A 56 -15.02 -7.38 -10.28
N ALA A 57 -15.19 -8.36 -9.39
CA ALA A 57 -16.33 -9.31 -9.48
C ALA A 57 -17.70 -8.63 -9.30
N ALA A 58 -17.74 -7.52 -8.54
CA ALA A 58 -18.95 -6.73 -8.36
C ALA A 58 -19.20 -5.71 -9.49
N GLY A 59 -18.29 -5.55 -10.45
CA GLY A 59 -18.37 -4.54 -11.50
C GLY A 59 -18.26 -3.10 -10.97
N LEU A 60 -17.61 -2.92 -9.84
CA LEU A 60 -17.49 -1.63 -9.15
C LEU A 60 -16.15 -0.95 -9.45
N GLY A 61 -15.76 -0.90 -10.71
CA GLY A 61 -14.53 -0.31 -11.21
C GLY A 61 -13.69 -1.31 -11.99
N GLU A 62 -12.72 -0.81 -12.74
CA GLU A 62 -11.83 -1.63 -13.58
C GLU A 62 -10.44 -1.82 -12.96
N ALA A 63 -10.07 -0.99 -11.99
CA ALA A 63 -8.79 -1.09 -11.30
C ALA A 63 -8.91 -0.65 -9.85
N VAL A 64 -8.30 -1.44 -8.96
CA VAL A 64 -8.16 -1.13 -7.54
C VAL A 64 -6.67 -1.06 -7.21
N SER A 65 -6.26 -0.05 -6.48
CA SER A 65 -4.87 0.08 -6.03
C SER A 65 -4.81 0.61 -4.61
N MET A 66 -3.85 0.12 -3.85
CA MET A 66 -3.55 0.58 -2.50
C MET A 66 -2.04 0.76 -2.36
N MET A 67 -1.61 1.89 -1.84
CA MET A 67 -0.20 2.20 -1.69
C MET A 67 0.07 3.11 -0.50
N VAL A 68 1.27 2.99 0.05
CA VAL A 68 1.80 3.90 1.06
C VAL A 68 2.52 5.05 0.37
N TRP A 69 2.19 6.27 0.76
CA TRP A 69 2.92 7.49 0.42
C TRP A 69 3.76 7.90 1.63
N ASP A 70 5.04 7.56 1.59
CA ASP A 70 6.00 7.72 2.69
C ASP A 70 6.99 8.88 2.49
N GLY A 71 6.91 9.60 1.38
CA GLY A 71 7.77 10.76 1.10
C GLY A 71 7.48 12.02 1.94
N CYS A 72 6.72 11.92 3.03
CA CYS A 72 6.32 13.04 3.89
C CYS A 72 6.44 12.68 5.38
N ALA A 73 6.43 13.69 6.26
CA ALA A 73 6.55 13.47 7.70
C ALA A 73 5.41 12.65 8.30
N GLN A 74 4.22 12.77 7.74
CA GLN A 74 3.04 11.97 8.08
C GLN A 74 2.64 11.09 6.90
N PRO A 75 3.21 9.90 6.75
CA PRO A 75 2.84 8.97 5.70
C PRO A 75 1.36 8.64 5.72
N PHE A 76 0.82 8.42 4.53
CA PHE A 76 -0.57 8.03 4.39
C PHE A 76 -0.73 6.88 3.41
N VAL A 77 -1.74 6.07 3.65
CA VAL A 77 -2.20 5.07 2.68
C VAL A 77 -3.24 5.73 1.78
N LYS A 78 -3.09 5.53 0.48
CA LYS A 78 -4.10 5.84 -0.54
C LYS A 78 -4.68 4.55 -1.08
N LEU A 79 -6.00 4.39 -0.95
CA LEU A 79 -6.79 3.37 -1.63
C LEU A 79 -7.59 4.04 -2.75
N GLU A 80 -7.48 3.56 -3.96
CA GLU A 80 -8.12 4.15 -5.14
C GLU A 80 -8.82 3.08 -5.99
N VAL A 81 -10.05 3.37 -6.38
CA VAL A 81 -10.77 2.63 -7.41
C VAL A 81 -10.95 3.53 -8.62
N ARG A 82 -10.64 3.02 -9.79
CA ARG A 82 -10.67 3.77 -11.06
C ARG A 82 -11.66 3.19 -12.04
N ASN A 83 -12.09 4.05 -12.93
CA ASN A 83 -13.02 3.74 -14.01
C ASN A 83 -14.35 3.19 -13.44
N ILE A 84 -15.01 4.04 -12.67
CA ILE A 84 -16.31 3.77 -12.03
C ILE A 84 -17.35 4.66 -12.71
N SER A 85 -18.57 4.16 -12.90
CA SER A 85 -19.72 5.00 -13.26
C SER A 85 -20.14 5.91 -12.10
N GLU A 86 -20.77 7.04 -12.36
CA GLU A 86 -21.20 7.98 -11.31
C GLU A 86 -22.13 7.31 -10.28
N GLU A 87 -23.04 6.48 -10.75
CA GLU A 87 -23.98 5.71 -9.92
C GLU A 87 -23.30 4.68 -9.00
N ASN A 88 -22.13 4.16 -9.40
CA ASN A 88 -21.36 3.16 -8.66
C ASN A 88 -20.38 3.74 -7.62
N ILE A 89 -20.23 5.06 -7.52
CA ILE A 89 -19.31 5.69 -6.57
C ILE A 89 -19.67 5.32 -5.11
N VAL A 90 -20.96 5.44 -4.75
CA VAL A 90 -21.42 5.12 -3.38
C VAL A 90 -21.37 3.62 -3.13
N PRO A 91 -21.91 2.75 -3.99
CA PRO A 91 -21.77 1.29 -3.84
C PRO A 91 -20.33 0.81 -3.75
N ALA A 92 -19.41 1.39 -4.54
CA ALA A 92 -17.98 1.06 -4.46
C ALA A 92 -17.39 1.39 -3.08
N GLY A 93 -17.72 2.56 -2.53
CA GLY A 93 -17.28 2.96 -1.19
C GLY A 93 -17.82 2.04 -0.10
N GLU A 94 -19.09 1.67 -0.17
CA GLU A 94 -19.71 0.74 0.78
C GLU A 94 -19.09 -0.66 0.69
N LYS A 95 -18.88 -1.15 -0.52
CA LYS A 95 -18.25 -2.47 -0.75
C LYS A 95 -16.80 -2.49 -0.22
N LEU A 96 -15.99 -1.45 -0.51
CA LEU A 96 -14.64 -1.34 0.02
C LEU A 96 -14.62 -1.41 1.54
N ARG A 97 -15.49 -0.65 2.20
CA ARG A 97 -15.62 -0.65 3.65
C ARG A 97 -15.98 -2.04 4.18
N ALA A 98 -17.00 -2.66 3.60
CA ALA A 98 -17.46 -3.98 4.03
C ALA A 98 -16.37 -5.06 3.90
N VAL A 99 -15.59 -5.02 2.79
CA VAL A 99 -14.48 -5.96 2.61
C VAL A 99 -13.37 -5.73 3.63
N LEU A 100 -12.98 -4.48 3.89
CA LEU A 100 -11.96 -4.15 4.88
C LEU A 100 -12.40 -4.55 6.30
N GLU A 101 -13.63 -4.24 6.69
CA GLU A 101 -14.19 -4.63 8.00
C GLU A 101 -14.24 -6.15 8.18
N ARG A 102 -14.62 -6.87 7.11
CA ARG A 102 -14.63 -8.33 7.12
C ARG A 102 -13.21 -8.91 7.28
N VAL A 103 -12.26 -8.43 6.49
CA VAL A 103 -10.85 -8.88 6.56
C VAL A 103 -10.24 -8.59 7.93
N ALA A 104 -10.51 -7.41 8.50
CA ALA A 104 -10.07 -7.08 9.86
C ALA A 104 -10.68 -8.01 10.93
N GLY A 105 -11.91 -8.50 10.72
CA GLY A 105 -12.57 -9.41 11.65
C GLY A 105 -12.25 -10.89 11.45
N GLU A 106 -12.02 -11.32 10.22
CA GLU A 106 -11.74 -12.73 9.87
C GLU A 106 -10.24 -13.06 9.90
N GLY A 107 -9.37 -12.04 9.83
CA GLY A 107 -7.94 -12.15 9.67
C GLY A 107 -7.49 -12.26 8.20
N LEU A 108 -6.18 -12.17 8.01
CA LEU A 108 -5.50 -12.28 6.73
C LEU A 108 -5.03 -13.72 6.50
N ASP A 109 -4.95 -14.13 5.24
CA ASP A 109 -4.31 -15.41 4.91
C ASP A 109 -2.81 -15.35 5.24
N ARG A 110 -2.38 -16.22 6.15
CA ARG A 110 -1.00 -16.27 6.63
C ARG A 110 0.00 -16.52 5.51
N GLN A 111 -0.33 -17.37 4.54
CA GLN A 111 0.57 -17.69 3.44
C GLN A 111 0.73 -16.48 2.50
N GLU A 112 -0.34 -15.75 2.23
CA GLU A 112 -0.29 -14.51 1.46
C GLU A 112 0.55 -13.44 2.18
N LEU A 113 0.41 -13.32 3.49
CA LEU A 113 1.19 -12.39 4.31
C LEU A 113 2.68 -12.73 4.30
N GLU A 114 3.03 -14.01 4.53
CA GLU A 114 4.40 -14.51 4.48
C GLU A 114 5.04 -14.30 3.09
N ALA A 115 4.29 -14.56 2.03
CA ALA A 115 4.75 -14.37 0.65
C ALA A 115 4.98 -12.89 0.32
N ALA A 116 4.07 -12.00 0.75
CA ALA A 116 4.22 -10.56 0.57
C ALA A 116 5.42 -10.01 1.35
N MET A 117 5.62 -10.45 2.60
CA MET A 117 6.80 -10.08 3.40
C MET A 117 8.10 -10.57 2.77
N ALA A 118 8.16 -11.83 2.32
CA ALA A 118 9.35 -12.38 1.70
C ALA A 118 9.72 -11.63 0.40
N ASN A 119 8.72 -11.28 -0.41
CA ASN A 119 8.93 -10.51 -1.64
C ASN A 119 9.43 -9.09 -1.34
N LEU A 120 8.81 -8.40 -0.38
CA LEU A 120 9.25 -7.06 0.00
C LEU A 120 10.64 -7.06 0.62
N GLU A 121 10.94 -8.04 1.50
CA GLU A 121 12.28 -8.23 2.06
C GLU A 121 13.32 -8.44 0.97
N PHE A 122 13.03 -9.30 0.00
CA PHE A 122 13.90 -9.55 -1.15
C PHE A 122 14.17 -8.26 -1.93
N GLN A 123 13.13 -7.50 -2.28
CA GLN A 123 13.28 -6.23 -2.98
C GLN A 123 14.13 -5.21 -2.20
N MET A 124 13.91 -5.11 -0.88
CA MET A 124 14.68 -4.23 -0.02
C MET A 124 16.14 -4.67 0.16
N ARG A 125 16.43 -5.96 0.07
CA ARG A 125 17.81 -6.49 0.15
C ARG A 125 18.56 -6.37 -1.17
N GLU A 126 17.89 -6.62 -2.30
CA GLU A 126 18.48 -6.50 -3.65
C GLU A 126 18.90 -5.07 -3.95
N ARG A 127 18.18 -4.06 -3.41
CA ARG A 127 18.51 -2.65 -3.56
C ARG A 127 18.81 -2.27 -5.01
N ASP A 128 17.93 -2.70 -5.90
CA ASP A 128 18.01 -2.31 -7.31
C ASP A 128 17.52 -0.87 -7.47
N PHE A 129 18.45 0.03 -7.67
CA PHE A 129 18.18 1.45 -7.91
C PHE A 129 18.09 1.78 -9.40
N GLY A 130 18.00 0.78 -10.27
CA GLY A 130 17.92 0.94 -11.70
C GLY A 130 19.16 1.63 -12.27
N TYR A 131 18.97 2.78 -12.88
CA TYR A 131 20.07 3.55 -13.51
C TYR A 131 20.94 4.35 -12.52
N TYR A 132 20.54 4.46 -11.25
CA TYR A 132 21.31 5.21 -10.27
C TYR A 132 22.46 4.37 -9.71
N PRO A 133 23.67 4.97 -9.52
CA PRO A 133 24.74 4.33 -8.79
C PRO A 133 24.25 3.90 -7.39
N GLN A 134 24.59 2.71 -6.97
CA GLN A 134 24.15 2.14 -5.69
C GLN A 134 24.40 3.08 -4.50
N GLY A 135 25.59 3.71 -4.45
CA GLY A 135 25.92 4.67 -3.38
C GLY A 135 24.98 5.88 -3.35
N LEU A 136 24.51 6.35 -4.50
CA LEU A 136 23.55 7.45 -4.57
C LEU A 136 22.17 7.02 -4.05
N GLY A 137 21.70 5.84 -4.47
CA GLY A 137 20.43 5.29 -3.98
C GLY A 137 20.44 5.07 -2.47
N LEU A 138 21.51 4.51 -1.94
CA LEU A 138 21.70 4.35 -0.49
C LEU A 138 21.74 5.70 0.25
N SER A 139 22.39 6.71 -0.34
CA SER A 139 22.42 8.06 0.24
C SER A 139 21.02 8.67 0.34
N PHE A 140 20.16 8.48 -0.66
CA PHE A 140 18.78 8.94 -0.60
C PHE A 140 18.01 8.22 0.51
N SER A 141 18.17 6.91 0.66
CA SER A 141 17.52 6.15 1.73
C SER A 141 17.95 6.62 3.12
N VAL A 142 19.24 6.91 3.31
CA VAL A 142 19.78 7.48 4.56
C VAL A 142 19.20 8.86 4.84
N LEU A 143 19.17 9.73 3.82
CA LEU A 143 18.65 11.10 3.94
C LEU A 143 17.15 11.11 4.26
N ASP A 144 16.37 10.19 3.70
CA ASP A 144 14.93 10.09 3.97
C ASP A 144 14.63 9.85 5.46
N SER A 145 15.41 9.04 6.14
CA SER A 145 15.31 8.86 7.59
C SER A 145 15.85 10.06 8.35
N TRP A 146 17.09 10.43 8.05
CA TRP A 146 17.84 11.42 8.84
C TRP A 146 17.22 12.82 8.81
N LEU A 147 16.78 13.30 7.64
CA LEU A 147 16.14 14.62 7.50
C LEU A 147 14.82 14.74 8.26
N ARG A 148 14.23 13.63 8.65
CA ARG A 148 12.96 13.58 9.39
C ARG A 148 13.10 13.16 10.84
N GLY A 149 14.36 13.20 11.35
CA GLY A 149 14.66 12.93 12.76
C GLY A 149 14.84 11.45 13.12
N GLY A 150 14.88 10.56 12.13
CA GLY A 150 15.25 9.16 12.33
C GLY A 150 16.77 8.94 12.33
N GLU A 151 17.19 7.72 12.71
CA GLU A 151 18.60 7.33 12.67
C GLU A 151 19.05 7.16 11.21
N PRO A 152 20.28 7.62 10.86
CA PRO A 152 20.78 7.55 9.48
C PRO A 152 20.88 6.13 8.92
N ASP A 153 21.22 5.15 9.75
CA ASP A 153 21.41 3.75 9.39
C ASP A 153 20.12 2.91 9.46
N ALA A 154 19.05 3.47 10.02
CA ALA A 154 17.78 2.77 10.17
C ALA A 154 17.31 2.11 8.87
N MET A 155 17.46 2.79 7.73
CA MET A 155 17.06 2.26 6.40
C MET A 155 17.98 1.15 5.87
N LEU A 156 19.08 0.85 6.54
CA LEU A 156 20.04 -0.17 6.13
C LEU A 156 19.81 -1.52 6.82
N GLU A 157 19.14 -1.53 7.98
CA GLU A 157 18.88 -2.72 8.80
C GLU A 157 17.64 -3.51 8.36
N VAL A 158 17.67 -4.05 7.13
CA VAL A 158 16.51 -4.74 6.56
C VAL A 158 16.20 -6.05 7.30
N GLY A 159 17.22 -6.87 7.62
CA GLY A 159 17.00 -8.20 8.22
C GLY A 159 16.27 -8.12 9.55
N ARG A 160 16.76 -7.27 10.47
CA ARG A 160 16.16 -7.08 11.79
C ARG A 160 14.71 -6.61 11.72
N LEU A 161 14.41 -5.72 10.77
CA LEU A 161 13.05 -5.22 10.55
C LEU A 161 12.08 -6.37 10.22
N PHE A 162 12.45 -7.25 9.30
CA PHE A 162 11.58 -8.37 8.92
C PHE A 162 11.49 -9.47 9.98
N ASP A 163 12.51 -9.65 10.82
CA ASP A 163 12.42 -10.53 11.99
C ASP A 163 11.37 -10.03 12.99
N ILE A 164 11.35 -8.70 13.23
CA ILE A 164 10.31 -8.06 14.06
C ILE A 164 8.92 -8.24 13.44
N LEU A 165 8.77 -7.98 12.14
CA LEU A 165 7.46 -8.10 11.47
C LEU A 165 6.93 -9.54 11.50
N ARG A 166 7.79 -10.57 11.39
CA ARG A 166 7.38 -11.96 11.55
C ARG A 166 6.88 -12.27 12.97
N ALA A 167 7.57 -11.75 13.99
CA ALA A 167 7.10 -11.90 15.37
C ALA A 167 5.74 -11.20 15.58
N ARG A 168 5.57 -9.99 15.04
CA ARG A 168 4.31 -9.25 15.08
C ARG A 168 3.17 -9.97 14.35
N MET A 169 3.46 -10.65 13.25
CA MET A 169 2.47 -11.47 12.54
C MET A 169 1.94 -12.60 13.43
N ASP A 170 2.81 -13.25 14.21
CA ASP A 170 2.42 -14.30 15.13
C ASP A 170 1.53 -13.77 16.30
N GLU A 171 1.59 -12.50 16.59
CA GLU A 171 0.76 -11.80 17.58
C GLU A 171 -0.58 -11.28 17.02
N GLY A 172 -0.84 -11.38 15.72
CA GLY A 172 -2.04 -10.85 15.06
C GLY A 172 -2.06 -9.33 14.87
N TRP A 173 -0.89 -8.71 14.88
CA TRP A 173 -0.74 -7.25 14.79
C TRP A 173 -1.14 -6.65 13.44
N PHE A 174 -1.14 -7.44 12.37
CA PHE A 174 -1.52 -6.97 11.03
C PHE A 174 -3.03 -6.72 10.87
N GLU A 175 -3.85 -7.25 11.78
CA GLU A 175 -5.29 -7.13 11.80
C GLU A 175 -5.79 -5.97 12.69
N GLU A 176 -4.93 -5.37 13.52
CA GLU A 176 -5.24 -4.23 14.38
C GLU A 176 -5.22 -2.89 13.64
#